data_b22685f15daf326c045039193dc0ef4b
#
_entry.id   b22685f15daf326c045039193dc0ef4b
#
_cell.length_a   1.000
_cell.length_b   1.000
_cell.length_c   1.000
_cell.angle_alpha   90.00
_cell.angle_beta   90.00
_cell.angle_gamma   90.00
#
_symmetry.space_group_name_H-M   'P 1'
#
loop_
_entity.id
_entity.type
_entity.pdbx_description
1 polymer ?
#
loop_
_entity_poly.entity_id
_entity_poly.type
_entity_poly.pdbx_seq_one_letter_code
_entity_poly.pdbx_strand_id
1 'polypeptide(L)'
;ADLIRFLNQVGAESDYMTLDEAGILMDEDQMAQFIQRQAESDNQLYLLALLDNEIAGIVSITADFHERIRHIGQVFIVVKKAFWNQGLGRILLEEAVDWAENGSSLRRLELTVQVRNERAVHLYKELGFEIEGLQKRGAYLREGIFLDVYLMGKLID
;
A
#
# COMPACT_ATOMS: atom_id res chain seq x y z
N ALA A 1 14.47 11.53 -4.62
CA ALA A 1 15.60 11.01 -3.82
C ALA A 1 15.12 10.48 -2.46
N ASP A 2 14.41 11.29 -1.69
CA ASP A 2 13.95 10.89 -0.35
C ASP A 2 12.95 9.74 -0.40
N LEU A 3 12.06 9.72 -1.38
CA LEU A 3 11.09 8.65 -1.53
C LEU A 3 11.76 7.32 -1.89
N ILE A 4 12.71 7.33 -2.81
CA ILE A 4 13.44 6.12 -3.19
C ILE A 4 14.20 5.58 -1.98
N ARG A 5 14.87 6.46 -1.24
CA ARG A 5 15.61 6.10 -0.04
C ARG A 5 14.68 5.50 1.03
N PHE A 6 13.51 6.10 1.22
CA PHE A 6 12.51 5.60 2.16
C PHE A 6 12.04 4.20 1.79
N LEU A 7 11.66 3.97 0.52
CA LEU A 7 11.17 2.67 0.08
C LEU A 7 12.23 1.57 0.22
N ASN A 8 13.49 1.90 -0.07
CA ASN A 8 14.58 0.95 0.12
C ASN A 8 14.79 0.60 1.59
N GLN A 9 14.69 1.59 2.47
CA GLN A 9 14.84 1.38 3.91
C GLN A 9 13.73 0.51 4.47
N VAL A 10 12.47 0.80 4.16
CA VAL A 10 11.35 0.01 4.72
C VAL A 10 11.30 -1.41 4.15
N GLY A 11 11.73 -1.61 2.93
CA GLY A 11 11.87 -2.95 2.35
C GLY A 11 12.87 -3.81 3.11
N ALA A 12 13.95 -3.20 3.61
CA ALA A 12 14.94 -3.88 4.43
C ALA A 12 14.50 -4.06 5.89
N GLU A 13 13.63 -3.19 6.41
CA GLU A 13 13.21 -3.22 7.80
C GLU A 13 12.08 -4.23 8.09
N SER A 14 11.34 -4.67 7.10
CA SER A 14 10.13 -5.46 7.33
C SER A 14 9.98 -6.62 6.35
N ASP A 15 9.71 -7.80 6.90
CA ASP A 15 9.37 -9.00 6.14
C ASP A 15 7.88 -9.07 5.76
N TYR A 16 7.07 -8.07 6.16
CA TYR A 16 5.64 -8.04 5.88
C TYR A 16 5.31 -7.43 4.51
N MET A 17 6.27 -6.80 3.87
CA MET A 17 6.10 -6.15 2.58
C MET A 17 6.41 -7.08 1.42
N THR A 18 5.85 -6.77 0.25
CA THR A 18 6.25 -7.40 -1.00
C THR A 18 7.53 -6.79 -1.58
N LEU A 19 7.87 -5.59 -1.14
CA LEU A 19 9.15 -4.95 -1.48
C LEU A 19 10.25 -5.62 -0.65
N ASP A 20 11.24 -6.20 -1.28
CA ASP A 20 12.31 -6.94 -0.61
C ASP A 20 13.53 -6.05 -0.29
N GLU A 21 14.60 -6.67 0.24
CA GLU A 21 15.81 -5.96 0.63
C GLU A 21 16.55 -5.34 -0.56
N ALA A 22 16.29 -5.81 -1.78
CA ALA A 22 16.86 -5.20 -2.98
C ALA A 22 16.27 -3.82 -3.25
N GLY A 23 15.11 -3.52 -2.66
CA GLY A 23 14.48 -2.22 -2.74
C GLY A 23 13.82 -1.95 -4.09
N ILE A 24 13.62 -0.67 -4.38
CA ILE A 24 12.94 -0.23 -5.58
C ILE A 24 13.94 0.04 -6.71
N LEU A 25 13.60 -0.39 -7.92
CA LEU A 25 14.47 -0.29 -9.10
C LEU A 25 14.14 0.92 -9.98
N MET A 26 13.79 2.04 -9.38
CA MET A 26 13.54 3.30 -10.08
C MET A 26 14.61 4.32 -9.76
N ASP A 27 15.05 5.09 -10.75
CA ASP A 27 15.88 6.26 -10.51
C ASP A 27 15.01 7.48 -10.13
N GLU A 28 15.65 8.61 -9.83
CA GLU A 28 14.95 9.82 -9.40
C GLU A 28 13.99 10.37 -10.46
N ASP A 29 14.40 10.36 -11.74
CA ASP A 29 13.57 10.87 -12.83
C ASP A 29 12.34 10.00 -13.05
N GLN A 30 12.51 8.68 -13.01
CA GLN A 30 11.42 7.73 -13.14
C GLN A 30 10.42 7.88 -12.00
N MET A 31 10.92 8.08 -10.77
CA MET A 31 10.07 8.27 -9.60
C MET A 31 9.30 9.59 -9.68
N ALA A 32 9.95 10.66 -10.13
CA ALA A 32 9.28 11.96 -10.29
C ALA A 32 8.15 11.88 -11.33
N GLN A 33 8.37 11.21 -12.45
CA GLN A 33 7.35 11.00 -13.47
C GLN A 33 6.20 10.14 -12.94
N PHE A 34 6.51 9.12 -12.17
CA PHE A 34 5.51 8.26 -11.55
C PHE A 34 4.60 9.05 -10.61
N ILE A 35 5.17 9.86 -9.72
CA ILE A 35 4.41 10.68 -8.78
C ILE A 35 3.52 11.68 -9.52
N GLN A 36 4.02 12.31 -10.56
CA GLN A 36 3.25 13.27 -11.33
C GLN A 36 2.05 12.61 -12.00
N ARG A 37 2.22 11.44 -12.60
CA ARG A 37 1.13 10.70 -13.20
C ARG A 37 0.07 10.30 -12.17
N GLN A 38 0.49 9.94 -10.96
CA GLN A 38 -0.43 9.61 -9.87
C GLN A 38 -1.29 10.81 -9.50
N ALA A 39 -0.69 12.00 -9.39
CA ALA A 39 -1.37 13.22 -8.97
C ALA A 39 -2.42 13.69 -9.99
N GLU A 40 -2.23 13.38 -11.27
CA GLU A 40 -3.13 13.80 -12.36
C GLU A 40 -4.29 12.83 -12.61
N SER A 41 -4.32 11.70 -11.93
CA SER A 41 -5.29 10.64 -12.18
C SER A 41 -6.49 10.73 -11.24
N ASP A 42 -7.67 10.33 -11.73
CA ASP A 42 -8.89 10.22 -10.93
C ASP A 42 -9.07 8.84 -10.26
N ASN A 43 -8.18 7.90 -10.56
CA ASN A 43 -8.23 6.55 -10.00
C ASN A 43 -6.90 6.11 -9.38
N GLN A 44 -6.01 7.05 -9.12
CA GLN A 44 -4.73 6.76 -8.49
C GLN A 44 -4.41 7.81 -7.43
N LEU A 45 -3.80 7.38 -6.35
CA LEU A 45 -3.45 8.25 -5.22
C LEU A 45 -2.06 7.91 -4.70
N TYR A 46 -1.33 8.92 -4.27
CA TYR A 46 -0.04 8.73 -3.63
C TYR A 46 0.11 9.76 -2.50
N LEU A 47 -0.03 9.32 -1.25
CA LEU A 47 0.08 10.18 -0.08
C LEU A 47 1.30 9.85 0.74
N LEU A 48 2.01 10.87 1.15
CA LEU A 48 3.17 10.78 2.03
C LEU A 48 2.82 11.35 3.39
N ALA A 49 3.23 10.68 4.46
CA ALA A 49 3.19 11.24 5.81
C ALA A 49 4.57 11.78 6.14
N LEU A 50 4.64 13.06 6.48
CA LEU A 50 5.89 13.71 6.84
C LEU A 50 5.89 14.03 8.33
N LEU A 51 6.98 13.65 9.02
CA LEU A 51 7.24 14.01 10.40
C LEU A 51 8.62 14.65 10.45
N ASP A 52 8.70 15.91 10.92
CA ASP A 52 9.94 16.67 10.99
C ASP A 52 10.69 16.70 9.65
N ASN A 53 9.95 16.89 8.56
CA ASN A 53 10.47 16.92 7.19
C ASN A 53 11.05 15.58 6.71
N GLU A 54 10.79 14.50 7.44
CA GLU A 54 11.17 13.15 7.05
C GLU A 54 9.94 12.35 6.63
N ILE A 55 10.07 11.54 5.58
CA ILE A 55 8.98 10.66 5.17
C ILE A 55 8.84 9.54 6.20
N ALA A 56 7.70 9.48 6.87
CA ALA A 56 7.41 8.49 7.90
C ALA A 56 6.57 7.34 7.38
N GLY A 57 5.76 7.57 6.37
CA GLY A 57 4.89 6.55 5.80
C GLY A 57 4.35 6.96 4.44
N ILE A 58 3.80 5.97 3.74
CA ILE A 58 3.22 6.13 2.41
C ILE A 58 1.97 5.28 2.34
N VAL A 59 0.92 5.81 1.71
CA VAL A 59 -0.17 5.01 1.21
C VAL A 59 -0.37 5.33 -0.26
N SER A 60 -0.56 4.32 -1.07
CA SER A 60 -0.86 4.52 -2.48
C SER A 60 -2.04 3.66 -2.91
N ILE A 61 -2.77 4.15 -3.90
CA ILE A 61 -3.79 3.40 -4.60
C ILE A 61 -3.44 3.48 -6.06
N THR A 62 -3.21 2.32 -6.69
CA THR A 62 -2.91 2.24 -8.11
C THR A 62 -3.99 1.48 -8.83
N ALA A 63 -4.39 1.96 -10.00
CA ALA A 63 -5.41 1.34 -10.81
C ALA A 63 -4.97 1.28 -12.26
N ASP A 64 -5.52 0.31 -12.97
CA ASP A 64 -5.24 0.15 -14.38
C ASP A 64 -6.00 1.21 -15.19
N PHE A 65 -5.55 1.49 -16.39
CA PHE A 65 -6.26 2.38 -17.32
C PHE A 65 -7.24 1.65 -18.22
N HIS A 66 -7.23 0.30 -18.26
CA HIS A 66 -8.17 -0.49 -19.05
C HIS A 66 -9.58 -0.33 -18.50
N GLU A 67 -10.53 -0.03 -19.37
CA GLU A 67 -11.88 0.35 -18.97
C GLU A 67 -12.57 -0.64 -18.04
N ARG A 68 -12.38 -1.93 -18.26
CA ARG A 68 -13.07 -2.97 -17.48
C ARG A 68 -12.55 -3.12 -16.05
N ILE A 69 -11.33 -2.62 -15.75
CA ILE A 69 -10.71 -2.77 -14.45
C ILE A 69 -10.20 -1.45 -13.87
N ARG A 70 -10.43 -0.31 -14.52
CA ARG A 70 -9.98 0.98 -14.03
C ARG A 70 -10.68 1.43 -12.75
N HIS A 71 -11.77 0.78 -12.36
CA HIS A 71 -12.51 1.05 -11.13
C HIS A 71 -11.94 0.30 -9.92
N ILE A 72 -10.91 -0.51 -10.11
CA ILE A 72 -10.31 -1.32 -9.05
C ILE A 72 -8.98 -0.69 -8.64
N GLY A 73 -8.88 -0.27 -7.38
CA GLY A 73 -7.67 0.31 -6.82
C GLY A 73 -6.92 -0.70 -5.96
N GLN A 74 -5.64 -0.88 -6.24
CA GLN A 74 -4.75 -1.69 -5.42
C GLN A 74 -4.14 -0.80 -4.35
N VAL A 75 -4.34 -1.15 -3.09
CA VAL A 75 -3.86 -0.39 -1.95
C VAL A 75 -2.50 -0.92 -1.50
N PHE A 76 -1.56 -0.01 -1.34
CA PHE A 76 -0.25 -0.28 -0.75
C PHE A 76 -0.03 0.72 0.37
N ILE A 77 0.39 0.22 1.53
CA ILE A 77 0.67 1.08 2.69
C ILE A 77 1.92 0.58 3.41
N VAL A 78 2.75 1.51 3.82
CA VAL A 78 3.94 1.20 4.61
C VAL A 78 4.27 2.36 5.54
N VAL A 79 4.71 2.03 6.74
CA VAL A 79 5.19 2.99 7.74
C VAL A 79 6.60 2.59 8.15
N LYS A 80 7.48 3.58 8.21
CA LYS A 80 8.86 3.37 8.65
C LYS A 80 8.87 2.81 10.07
N LYS A 81 9.75 1.83 10.33
CA LYS A 81 9.79 1.11 11.61
C LYS A 81 9.88 2.03 12.82
N ALA A 82 10.65 3.12 12.72
CA ALA A 82 10.81 4.09 13.80
C ALA A 82 9.49 4.74 14.23
N PHE A 83 8.46 4.71 13.37
CA PHE A 83 7.18 5.36 13.61
C PHE A 83 6.02 4.36 13.78
N TRP A 84 6.34 3.06 13.96
CA TRP A 84 5.33 2.05 14.24
C TRP A 84 4.62 2.32 15.57
N ASN A 85 3.40 1.80 15.71
CA ASN A 85 2.61 1.89 16.95
C ASN A 85 2.17 3.30 17.36
N GLN A 86 2.17 4.24 16.41
CA GLN A 86 1.75 5.62 16.65
C GLN A 86 0.45 5.99 15.94
N GLY A 87 -0.24 5.00 15.36
CA GLY A 87 -1.50 5.24 14.65
C GLY A 87 -1.35 5.80 13.25
N LEU A 88 -0.11 5.94 12.74
CA LEU A 88 0.13 6.55 11.44
C LEU A 88 -0.44 5.74 10.28
N GLY A 89 -0.33 4.41 10.36
CA GLY A 89 -0.91 3.53 9.33
C GLY A 89 -2.41 3.68 9.22
N ARG A 90 -3.10 3.79 10.36
CA ARG A 90 -4.54 4.02 10.39
C ARG A 90 -4.90 5.36 9.73
N ILE A 91 -4.18 6.42 10.07
CA ILE A 91 -4.45 7.75 9.52
C ILE A 91 -4.26 7.74 8.00
N LEU A 92 -3.18 7.18 7.51
CA LEU A 92 -2.91 7.09 6.08
C LEU A 92 -4.01 6.30 5.36
N LEU A 93 -4.40 5.17 5.92
CA LEU A 93 -5.41 4.31 5.30
C LEU A 93 -6.79 4.97 5.33
N GLU A 94 -7.16 5.63 6.43
CA GLU A 94 -8.41 6.39 6.53
C GLU A 94 -8.48 7.49 5.48
N GLU A 95 -7.39 8.23 5.28
CA GLU A 95 -7.33 9.26 4.24
C GLU A 95 -7.46 8.67 2.84
N ALA A 96 -6.83 7.53 2.58
CA ALA A 96 -6.92 6.87 1.28
C ALA A 96 -8.34 6.38 1.00
N VAL A 97 -9.00 5.78 1.99
CA VAL A 97 -10.38 5.31 1.85
C VAL A 97 -11.33 6.49 1.65
N ASP A 98 -11.14 7.57 2.41
CA ASP A 98 -11.96 8.79 2.26
C ASP A 98 -11.82 9.36 0.84
N TRP A 99 -10.59 9.45 0.33
CA TRP A 99 -10.37 9.91 -1.04
C TRP A 99 -11.09 9.00 -2.05
N ALA A 100 -11.01 7.68 -1.86
CA ALA A 100 -11.66 6.74 -2.76
C ALA A 100 -13.18 6.92 -2.77
N GLU A 101 -13.76 7.15 -1.59
CA GLU A 101 -15.22 7.31 -1.44
C GLU A 101 -15.73 8.66 -1.96
N ASN A 102 -14.95 9.72 -1.84
CA ASN A 102 -15.43 11.08 -2.07
C ASN A 102 -14.76 11.83 -3.22
N GLY A 103 -13.66 11.32 -3.75
CA GLY A 103 -12.89 12.06 -4.75
C GLY A 103 -12.39 11.25 -5.94
N SER A 104 -12.82 9.99 -6.08
CA SER A 104 -12.28 9.12 -7.12
C SER A 104 -13.36 8.50 -7.99
N SER A 105 -12.90 7.89 -9.09
CA SER A 105 -13.76 7.07 -9.95
C SER A 105 -13.76 5.60 -9.55
N LEU A 106 -13.08 5.25 -8.45
CA LEU A 106 -12.98 3.87 -7.99
C LEU A 106 -14.30 3.38 -7.41
N ARG A 107 -14.53 2.07 -7.57
CA ARG A 107 -15.71 1.38 -7.01
C ARG A 107 -15.31 0.14 -6.21
N ARG A 108 -14.02 -0.14 -6.15
CA ARG A 108 -13.48 -1.26 -5.40
C ARG A 108 -12.04 -0.99 -5.01
N LEU A 109 -11.69 -1.30 -3.76
CA LEU A 109 -10.30 -1.32 -3.28
C LEU A 109 -9.92 -2.76 -2.97
N GLU A 110 -8.70 -3.13 -3.31
CA GLU A 110 -8.13 -4.45 -3.02
C GLU A 110 -6.77 -4.30 -2.37
N LEU A 111 -6.42 -5.28 -1.56
CA LEU A 111 -5.08 -5.40 -1.03
C LEU A 111 -4.76 -6.86 -0.73
N THR A 112 -3.49 -7.15 -0.57
CA THR A 112 -3.04 -8.43 -0.05
C THR A 112 -2.28 -8.20 1.25
N VAL A 113 -2.41 -9.13 2.19
CA VAL A 113 -1.73 -9.04 3.48
C VAL A 113 -1.33 -10.43 3.94
N GLN A 114 -0.14 -10.56 4.49
CA GLN A 114 0.30 -11.84 5.04
C GLN A 114 -0.61 -12.25 6.20
N VAL A 115 -1.04 -13.51 6.20
CA VAL A 115 -1.95 -14.03 7.23
C VAL A 115 -1.38 -13.82 8.64
N ARG A 116 -0.07 -13.96 8.80
CA ARG A 116 0.61 -13.77 10.09
C ARG A 116 0.60 -12.33 10.60
N ASN A 117 0.31 -11.35 9.74
CA ASN A 117 0.27 -9.95 10.13
C ASN A 117 -1.10 -9.59 10.70
N GLU A 118 -1.41 -10.13 11.87
CA GLU A 118 -2.72 -10.00 12.50
C GLU A 118 -3.12 -8.56 12.76
N ARG A 119 -2.16 -7.70 13.12
CA ARG A 119 -2.43 -6.28 13.36
C ARG A 119 -2.94 -5.58 12.10
N ALA A 120 -2.30 -5.81 10.97
CA ALA A 120 -2.73 -5.22 9.70
C ALA A 120 -4.09 -5.76 9.27
N VAL A 121 -4.30 -7.07 9.37
CA VAL A 121 -5.59 -7.69 9.05
C VAL A 121 -6.71 -7.05 9.87
N HIS A 122 -6.49 -6.87 11.18
CA HIS A 122 -7.47 -6.25 12.07
C HIS A 122 -7.77 -4.81 11.65
N LEU A 123 -6.75 -4.03 11.34
CA LEU A 123 -6.90 -2.65 10.89
C LEU A 123 -7.75 -2.58 9.62
N TYR A 124 -7.44 -3.44 8.63
CA TYR A 124 -8.19 -3.45 7.39
C TYR A 124 -9.66 -3.81 7.61
N LYS A 125 -9.93 -4.79 8.47
CA LYS A 125 -11.31 -5.15 8.82
C LYS A 125 -12.06 -3.99 9.47
N GLU A 126 -11.41 -3.27 10.37
CA GLU A 126 -12.03 -2.11 11.01
C GLU A 126 -12.40 -1.01 10.02
N LEU A 127 -11.69 -0.91 8.92
CA LEU A 127 -11.94 0.10 7.89
C LEU A 127 -12.84 -0.42 6.76
N GLY A 128 -13.43 -1.59 6.95
CA GLY A 128 -14.44 -2.12 6.05
C GLY A 128 -13.96 -3.10 5.01
N PHE A 129 -12.71 -3.51 5.05
CA PHE A 129 -12.20 -4.54 4.15
C PHE A 129 -12.63 -5.92 4.63
N GLU A 130 -12.94 -6.79 3.71
CA GLU A 130 -13.33 -8.17 3.98
C GLU A 130 -12.34 -9.15 3.36
N ILE A 131 -12.13 -10.29 4.01
CA ILE A 131 -11.31 -11.36 3.45
C ILE A 131 -12.12 -12.03 2.34
N GLU A 132 -11.59 -12.00 1.13
CA GLU A 132 -12.24 -12.59 -0.04
C GLU A 132 -11.58 -13.89 -0.48
N GLY A 133 -10.38 -14.15 -0.02
CA GLY A 133 -9.69 -15.39 -0.37
C GLY A 133 -8.40 -15.55 0.38
N LEU A 134 -7.88 -16.76 0.32
CA LEU A 134 -6.59 -17.15 0.86
C LEU A 134 -5.71 -17.66 -0.28
N GLN A 135 -4.56 -17.04 -0.46
CA GLN A 135 -3.59 -17.48 -1.45
C GLN A 135 -2.46 -18.20 -0.73
N LYS A 136 -2.40 -19.51 -0.90
CA LYS A 136 -1.33 -20.31 -0.32
C LYS A 136 -0.03 -20.00 -1.05
N ARG A 137 1.05 -19.82 -0.29
CA ARG A 137 2.36 -19.46 -0.82
C ARG A 137 2.32 -18.17 -1.64
N GLY A 138 1.50 -17.20 -1.19
CA GLY A 138 1.36 -15.93 -1.87
C GLY A 138 2.55 -14.99 -1.71
N ALA A 139 3.46 -15.30 -0.78
CA ALA A 139 4.69 -14.54 -0.57
C ALA A 139 5.85 -15.48 -0.26
N TYR A 140 7.05 -15.07 -0.64
CA TYR A 140 8.29 -15.78 -0.31
C TYR A 140 9.06 -14.95 0.70
N LEU A 141 9.45 -15.58 1.81
CA LEU A 141 10.23 -14.90 2.85
C LEU A 141 11.73 -15.05 2.59
N ARG A 142 12.25 -16.28 2.72
CA ARG A 142 13.66 -16.63 2.48
C ARG A 142 13.84 -18.13 2.71
N GLU A 143 14.94 -18.67 2.20
CA GLU A 143 15.36 -20.05 2.48
C GLU A 143 14.27 -21.09 2.26
N GLY A 144 13.47 -20.90 1.22
CA GLY A 144 12.39 -21.83 0.91
C GLY A 144 11.16 -21.70 1.78
N ILE A 145 11.08 -20.67 2.63
CA ILE A 145 9.91 -20.40 3.46
C ILE A 145 8.91 -19.57 2.67
N PHE A 146 7.72 -20.12 2.49
CA PHE A 146 6.60 -19.44 1.83
C PHE A 146 5.55 -19.06 2.85
N LEU A 147 4.86 -17.97 2.59
CA LEU A 147 3.84 -17.41 3.48
C LEU A 147 2.50 -17.34 2.75
N ASP A 148 1.44 -17.62 3.49
CA ASP A 148 0.09 -17.45 2.97
C ASP A 148 -0.32 -15.98 3.08
N VAL A 149 -1.11 -15.50 2.10
CA VAL A 149 -1.64 -14.15 2.13
C VAL A 149 -3.17 -14.18 1.99
N TYR A 150 -3.81 -13.21 2.64
CA TYR A 150 -5.22 -12.94 2.41
C TYR A 150 -5.36 -11.98 1.24
N LEU A 151 -6.40 -12.22 0.43
CA LEU A 151 -6.90 -11.27 -0.54
C LEU A 151 -8.07 -10.56 0.14
N MET A 152 -7.99 -9.24 0.28
CA MET A 152 -9.03 -8.46 0.93
C MET A 152 -9.56 -7.40 0.00
N GLY A 153 -10.84 -7.07 0.13
CA GLY A 153 -11.49 -6.08 -0.71
C GLY A 153 -12.51 -5.25 0.04
N LYS A 154 -12.75 -4.05 -0.46
CA LYS A 154 -13.77 -3.13 0.03
C LYS A 154 -14.49 -2.51 -1.15
N LEU A 155 -15.82 -2.57 -1.14
CA LEU A 155 -16.63 -1.91 -2.16
C LEU A 155 -16.75 -0.42 -1.86
N ILE A 156 -16.66 0.40 -2.90
CA ILE A 156 -16.79 1.84 -2.82
C ILE A 156 -18.06 2.22 -3.57
N ASP A 157 -19.02 2.79 -2.87
CA ASP A 157 -20.32 3.16 -3.43
C ASP A 157 -20.44 4.64 -3.75
#